data_5e877a17ee2735efd8da4af48b9d5008
#
_entry.id   5e877a17ee2735efd8da4af48b9d5008
#
_cell.length_a   1.000
_cell.length_b   1.000
_cell.length_c   1.000
_cell.angle_alpha   90.00
_cell.angle_beta   90.00
_cell.angle_gamma   90.00
#
_symmetry.space_group_name_H-M   'P 1'
#
loop_
_entity.id
_entity.type
_entity.pdbx_description
1 polymer ?
#
loop_
_entity_poly.entity_id
_entity_poly.type
_entity_poly.pdbx_seq_one_letter_code
_entity_poly.pdbx_strand_id
1 'polypeptide(L)'
;MVMLIMLVSLIIIYRKLKIGERGSRKMEVLLVHINFSVYLGWISIATIANITAFLVDIDWNGFGISPAIWTVSVMSVGIVLALLFIYLHKDIFYALVVDWAFLGIYLKRTAPGTEAVLLVISAAIIGMIIISVAIVLAIIKKRVYVIRKSEL
;
A
#
# COMPACT_ATOMS: atom_id res chain seq x y z
N MET A 1 17.43 6.66 5.90
CA MET A 1 17.38 8.11 5.54
C MET A 1 16.97 8.34 4.09
N VAL A 2 17.66 7.78 3.10
CA VAL A 2 17.36 7.99 1.66
C VAL A 2 15.90 7.67 1.30
N MET A 3 15.34 6.55 1.78
CA MET A 3 13.95 6.16 1.50
C MET A 3 12.91 7.15 2.02
N LEU A 4 13.14 7.77 3.18
CA LEU A 4 12.25 8.81 3.70
C LEU A 4 12.26 10.06 2.81
N ILE A 5 13.44 10.46 2.32
CA ILE A 5 13.57 11.59 1.38
C ILE A 5 12.84 11.26 0.07
N MET A 6 13.00 10.05 -0.45
CA MET A 6 12.29 9.60 -1.65
C MET A 6 10.77 9.57 -1.43
N LEU A 7 10.30 9.06 -0.29
CA LEU A 7 8.88 9.04 0.04
C LEU A 7 8.29 10.46 0.09
N VAL A 8 8.95 11.38 0.81
CA VAL A 8 8.50 12.78 0.88
C VAL A 8 8.50 13.44 -0.50
N SER A 9 9.55 13.23 -1.30
CA SER A 9 9.63 13.76 -2.66
C SER A 9 8.51 13.23 -3.55
N LEU A 10 8.20 11.94 -3.47
CA LEU A 10 7.11 11.32 -4.23
C LEU A 10 5.74 11.82 -3.79
N ILE A 11 5.50 12.03 -2.49
CA ILE A 11 4.26 12.63 -1.99
C ILE A 11 4.08 14.05 -2.56
N ILE A 12 5.15 14.85 -2.59
CA ILE A 12 5.13 16.20 -3.16
C ILE A 12 4.80 16.15 -4.66
N ILE A 13 5.46 15.26 -5.41
CA ILE A 13 5.22 15.06 -6.84
C ILE A 13 3.79 14.59 -7.09
N TYR A 14 3.32 13.59 -6.35
CA TYR A 14 1.96 13.04 -6.45
C TYR A 14 0.91 14.14 -6.28
N ARG A 15 1.09 15.02 -5.28
CA ARG A 15 0.20 16.16 -5.04
C ARG A 15 0.29 17.22 -6.14
N LYS A 16 1.50 17.54 -6.63
CA LYS A 16 1.69 18.51 -7.74
C LYS A 16 1.10 18.03 -9.06
N LEU A 17 1.19 16.74 -9.34
CA LEU A 17 0.59 16.12 -10.53
C LEU A 17 -0.93 16.00 -10.43
N LYS A 18 -1.52 16.33 -9.27
CA LYS A 18 -2.97 16.24 -9.03
C LYS A 18 -3.56 14.89 -9.44
N ILE A 19 -2.83 13.81 -9.09
CA ILE A 19 -3.26 12.45 -9.41
C ILE A 19 -4.61 12.16 -8.75
N GLY A 20 -5.59 11.67 -9.55
CA GLY A 20 -6.97 11.49 -9.11
C GLY A 20 -7.89 12.69 -9.36
N GLU A 21 -7.37 13.85 -9.76
CA GLU A 21 -8.18 15.02 -10.13
C GLU A 21 -8.65 14.97 -11.60
N ARG A 22 -9.66 15.81 -11.92
CA ARG A 22 -10.23 15.89 -13.28
C ARG A 22 -9.32 16.67 -14.23
N GLY A 23 -9.24 16.25 -15.47
CA GLY A 23 -8.66 17.07 -16.55
C GLY A 23 -7.46 16.48 -17.30
N SER A 24 -6.82 15.41 -16.80
CA SER A 24 -5.64 14.81 -17.46
C SER A 24 -5.98 14.05 -18.74
N ARG A 25 -5.09 14.07 -19.74
CA ARG A 25 -5.25 13.30 -20.99
C ARG A 25 -5.09 11.79 -20.70
N LYS A 26 -5.72 10.90 -21.49
CA LYS A 26 -5.61 9.43 -21.31
C LYS A 26 -4.16 8.95 -21.28
N MET A 27 -3.33 9.47 -22.15
CA MET A 27 -1.89 9.14 -22.21
C MET A 27 -1.14 9.58 -20.94
N GLU A 28 -1.46 10.77 -20.42
CA GLU A 28 -0.88 11.26 -19.17
C GLU A 28 -1.26 10.38 -17.97
N VAL A 29 -2.53 9.98 -17.90
CA VAL A 29 -2.99 9.04 -16.86
C VAL A 29 -2.24 7.73 -16.95
N LEU A 30 -2.09 7.16 -18.14
CA LEU A 30 -1.43 5.86 -18.33
C LEU A 30 0.08 5.93 -18.07
N LEU A 31 0.76 6.95 -18.61
CA LEU A 31 2.23 7.03 -18.59
C LEU A 31 2.78 7.73 -17.34
N VAL A 32 1.99 8.57 -16.69
CA VAL A 32 2.46 9.34 -15.53
C VAL A 32 1.70 8.93 -14.26
N HIS A 33 0.38 9.10 -14.23
CA HIS A 33 -0.37 8.93 -12.97
C HIS A 33 -0.25 7.51 -12.42
N ILE A 34 -0.43 6.47 -13.26
CA ILE A 34 -0.34 5.07 -12.82
C ILE A 34 1.06 4.75 -12.30
N ASN A 35 2.10 5.15 -13.03
CA ASN A 35 3.49 4.89 -12.63
C ASN A 35 3.83 5.54 -11.29
N PHE A 36 3.43 6.80 -11.08
CA PHE A 36 3.68 7.49 -9.81
C PHE A 36 2.84 6.90 -8.66
N SER A 37 1.60 6.45 -8.91
CA SER A 37 0.77 5.77 -7.92
C SER A 37 1.39 4.44 -7.47
N VAL A 38 1.80 3.61 -8.43
CA VAL A 38 2.47 2.33 -8.16
C VAL A 38 3.77 2.55 -7.41
N TYR A 39 4.59 3.52 -7.86
CA TYR A 39 5.87 3.80 -7.24
C TYR A 39 5.72 4.37 -5.83
N LEU A 40 4.74 5.24 -5.59
CA LEU A 40 4.43 5.75 -4.26
C LEU A 40 3.96 4.63 -3.32
N GLY A 41 3.09 3.74 -3.80
CA GLY A 41 2.67 2.55 -3.04
C GLY A 41 3.86 1.68 -2.64
N TRP A 42 4.74 1.38 -3.60
CA TRP A 42 5.96 0.59 -3.37
C TRP A 42 6.88 1.24 -2.34
N ILE A 43 7.22 2.52 -2.50
CA ILE A 43 8.10 3.24 -1.56
C ILE A 43 7.48 3.35 -0.17
N SER A 44 6.16 3.52 -0.06
CA SER A 44 5.47 3.54 1.24
C SER A 44 5.68 2.22 2.00
N ILE A 45 5.39 1.09 1.36
CA ILE A 45 5.55 -0.24 1.97
C ILE A 45 7.03 -0.54 2.23
N ALA A 46 7.92 -0.23 1.28
CA ALA A 46 9.34 -0.45 1.45
C ALA A 46 9.92 0.40 2.59
N THR A 47 9.46 1.64 2.78
CA THR A 47 9.87 2.48 3.91
C THR A 47 9.45 1.87 5.25
N ILE A 48 8.20 1.40 5.35
CA ILE A 48 7.70 0.69 6.54
C ILE A 48 8.56 -0.54 6.82
N ALA A 49 8.81 -1.38 5.81
CA ALA A 49 9.61 -2.61 5.94
C ALA A 49 11.05 -2.30 6.38
N ASN A 50 11.69 -1.27 5.84
CA ASN A 50 13.04 -0.87 6.22
C ASN A 50 13.11 -0.31 7.65
N ILE A 51 12.12 0.48 8.08
CA ILE A 51 12.04 0.95 9.47
C ILE A 51 11.90 -0.25 10.41
N THR A 52 11.03 -1.20 10.07
CA THR A 52 10.85 -2.42 10.87
C THR A 52 12.14 -3.24 10.96
N ALA A 53 12.84 -3.43 9.83
CA ALA A 53 14.12 -4.13 9.79
C ALA A 53 15.19 -3.43 10.65
N PHE A 54 15.27 -2.11 10.56
CA PHE A 54 16.17 -1.30 11.38
C PHE A 54 15.89 -1.43 12.88
N LEU A 55 14.61 -1.42 13.29
CA LEU A 55 14.23 -1.60 14.69
C LEU A 55 14.61 -2.99 15.23
N VAL A 56 14.51 -4.02 14.38
CA VAL A 56 14.99 -5.38 14.72
C VAL A 56 16.51 -5.42 14.84
N ASP A 57 17.24 -4.76 13.93
CA ASP A 57 18.71 -4.73 13.89
C ASP A 57 19.33 -4.08 15.15
N ILE A 58 18.66 -3.08 15.72
CA ILE A 58 19.10 -2.41 16.96
C ILE A 58 18.56 -3.07 18.23
N ASP A 59 18.03 -4.29 18.15
CA ASP A 59 17.45 -5.03 19.28
C ASP A 59 16.39 -4.23 20.07
N TRP A 60 15.59 -3.41 19.36
CA TRP A 60 14.54 -2.64 20.01
C TRP A 60 13.49 -3.56 20.66
N ASN A 61 13.26 -3.40 21.95
CA ASN A 61 12.42 -4.28 22.76
C ASN A 61 10.91 -4.17 22.48
N GLY A 62 10.48 -3.32 21.51
CA GLY A 62 9.08 -3.16 21.14
C GLY A 62 8.15 -2.71 22.27
N PHE A 63 8.66 -2.04 23.30
CA PHE A 63 7.92 -1.74 24.54
C PHE A 63 7.36 -3.00 25.24
N GLY A 64 7.99 -4.14 25.09
CA GLY A 64 7.51 -5.43 25.63
C GLY A 64 6.34 -6.06 24.85
N ILE A 65 5.95 -5.48 23.71
CA ILE A 65 4.93 -6.04 22.82
C ILE A 65 5.56 -7.06 21.88
N SER A 66 4.88 -8.18 21.66
CA SER A 66 5.41 -9.23 20.79
C SER A 66 5.65 -8.77 19.34
N PRO A 67 6.69 -9.28 18.67
CA PRO A 67 6.96 -8.93 17.26
C PRO A 67 5.78 -9.22 16.32
N ALA A 68 4.99 -10.24 16.62
CA ALA A 68 3.79 -10.57 15.83
C ALA A 68 2.73 -9.48 15.93
N ILE A 69 2.46 -8.95 17.13
CA ILE A 69 1.50 -7.86 17.34
C ILE A 69 2.00 -6.58 16.65
N TRP A 70 3.30 -6.27 16.75
CA TRP A 70 3.90 -5.14 16.03
C TRP A 70 3.72 -5.28 14.51
N THR A 71 3.97 -6.47 13.97
CA THR A 71 3.79 -6.74 12.54
C THR A 71 2.34 -6.48 12.12
N VAL A 72 1.36 -7.00 12.86
CA VAL A 72 -0.07 -6.78 12.57
C VAL A 72 -0.45 -5.31 12.69
N SER A 73 0.08 -4.58 13.68
CA SER A 73 -0.16 -3.15 13.83
C SER A 73 0.34 -2.36 12.62
N VAL A 74 1.54 -2.66 12.14
CA VAL A 74 2.13 -2.03 10.95
C VAL A 74 1.35 -2.41 9.68
N MET A 75 0.90 -3.66 9.55
CA MET A 75 0.03 -4.09 8.46
C MET A 75 -1.31 -3.31 8.48
N SER A 76 -1.87 -3.07 9.66
CA SER A 76 -3.10 -2.26 9.79
C SER A 76 -2.91 -0.83 9.26
N VAL A 77 -1.76 -0.21 9.48
CA VAL A 77 -1.41 1.08 8.87
C VAL A 77 -1.42 0.97 7.33
N GLY A 78 -0.86 -0.10 6.78
CA GLY A 78 -0.90 -0.37 5.32
C GLY A 78 -2.33 -0.45 4.78
N ILE A 79 -3.24 -1.15 5.47
CA ILE A 79 -4.66 -1.23 5.10
C ILE A 79 -5.30 0.17 5.10
N VAL A 80 -5.09 0.92 6.18
CA VAL A 80 -5.64 2.29 6.31
C VAL A 80 -5.16 3.18 5.17
N LEU A 81 -3.87 3.15 4.84
CA LEU A 81 -3.32 3.90 3.71
C LEU A 81 -3.96 3.49 2.38
N ALA A 82 -4.07 2.18 2.10
CA ALA A 82 -4.72 1.68 0.88
C ALA A 82 -6.16 2.19 0.76
N LEU A 83 -6.94 2.11 1.84
CA LEU A 83 -8.32 2.61 1.88
C LEU A 83 -8.39 4.13 1.68
N LEU A 84 -7.50 4.90 2.32
CA LEU A 84 -7.43 6.35 2.14
C LEU A 84 -7.16 6.73 0.68
N PHE A 85 -6.22 6.04 0.01
CA PHE A 85 -5.93 6.29 -1.40
C PHE A 85 -7.11 5.94 -2.30
N ILE A 86 -7.83 4.83 -2.04
CA ILE A 86 -9.05 4.47 -2.78
C ILE A 86 -10.14 5.55 -2.61
N TYR A 87 -10.42 5.97 -1.37
CA TYR A 87 -11.57 6.85 -1.10
C TYR A 87 -11.29 8.32 -1.39
N LEU A 88 -10.11 8.84 -1.02
CA LEU A 88 -9.76 10.25 -1.17
C LEU A 88 -9.23 10.58 -2.58
N HIS A 89 -8.32 9.76 -3.09
CA HIS A 89 -7.66 9.99 -4.38
C HIS A 89 -8.25 9.17 -5.53
N LYS A 90 -9.19 8.24 -5.23
CA LYS A 90 -9.80 7.33 -6.22
C LYS A 90 -8.73 6.48 -6.95
N ASP A 91 -7.65 6.21 -6.24
CA ASP A 91 -6.45 5.56 -6.74
C ASP A 91 -6.41 4.11 -6.26
N ILE A 92 -6.77 3.20 -7.17
CA ILE A 92 -6.69 1.76 -6.92
C ILE A 92 -5.27 1.20 -7.12
N PHE A 93 -4.41 1.89 -7.88
CA PHE A 93 -3.07 1.37 -8.21
C PHE A 93 -2.15 1.37 -7.00
N TYR A 94 -2.24 2.40 -6.16
CA TYR A 94 -1.59 2.40 -4.85
C TYR A 94 -2.05 1.21 -3.99
N ALA A 95 -3.36 1.00 -3.92
CA ALA A 95 -3.94 -0.07 -3.11
C ALA A 95 -3.57 -1.48 -3.63
N LEU A 96 -3.47 -1.66 -4.95
CA LEU A 96 -3.00 -2.92 -5.56
C LEU A 96 -1.57 -3.27 -5.15
N VAL A 97 -0.69 -2.26 -5.00
CA VAL A 97 0.68 -2.49 -4.52
C VAL A 97 0.67 -2.95 -3.06
N VAL A 98 -0.17 -2.36 -2.22
CA VAL A 98 -0.32 -2.80 -0.82
C VAL A 98 -0.85 -4.23 -0.74
N ASP A 99 -1.85 -4.55 -1.56
CA ASP A 99 -2.44 -5.90 -1.65
C ASP A 99 -1.38 -6.93 -2.09
N TRP A 100 -0.60 -6.60 -3.11
CA TRP A 100 0.55 -7.42 -3.55
C TRP A 100 1.59 -7.64 -2.44
N ALA A 101 1.88 -6.61 -1.65
CA ALA A 101 2.81 -6.73 -0.52
C ALA A 101 2.28 -7.69 0.55
N PHE A 102 0.97 -7.69 0.81
CA PHE A 102 0.33 -8.62 1.74
C PHE A 102 0.38 -10.05 1.23
N LEU A 103 0.19 -10.27 -0.07
CA LEU A 103 0.42 -11.56 -0.72
C LEU A 103 1.87 -12.02 -0.50
N GLY A 104 2.84 -11.14 -0.64
CA GLY A 104 4.26 -11.44 -0.36
C GLY A 104 4.50 -11.87 1.09
N ILE A 105 3.87 -11.19 2.06
CA ILE A 105 3.94 -11.56 3.49
C ILE A 105 3.33 -12.95 3.71
N TYR A 106 2.16 -13.21 3.15
CA TYR A 106 1.48 -14.51 3.23
C TYR A 106 2.37 -15.63 2.68
N LEU A 107 2.88 -15.47 1.46
CA LEU A 107 3.75 -16.47 0.82
C LEU A 107 5.04 -16.72 1.62
N LYS A 108 5.65 -15.68 2.15
CA LYS A 108 6.86 -15.81 2.99
C LYS A 108 6.56 -16.59 4.26
N ARG A 109 5.44 -16.34 4.94
CA ARG A 109 5.09 -16.97 6.21
C ARG A 109 4.53 -18.38 6.06
N THR A 110 4.13 -18.78 4.87
CA THR A 110 3.67 -20.14 4.56
C THR A 110 4.73 -20.99 3.84
N ALA A 111 5.89 -20.41 3.53
CA ALA A 111 6.98 -21.11 2.85
C ALA A 111 7.59 -22.21 3.74
N PRO A 112 8.00 -23.35 3.15
CA PRO A 112 8.71 -24.42 3.90
C PRO A 112 9.95 -23.87 4.60
N GLY A 113 10.16 -24.28 5.86
CA GLY A 113 11.32 -23.87 6.67
C GLY A 113 11.19 -22.48 7.31
N THR A 114 10.06 -21.80 7.17
CA THR A 114 9.77 -20.57 7.92
C THR A 114 8.83 -20.85 9.10
N GLU A 115 9.03 -20.13 10.21
CA GLU A 115 8.11 -20.19 11.33
C GLU A 115 6.74 -19.61 10.96
N ALA A 116 5.71 -20.45 11.01
CA ALA A 116 4.36 -20.05 10.70
C ALA A 116 3.76 -19.25 11.86
N VAL A 117 3.74 -17.94 11.77
CA VAL A 117 3.07 -17.07 12.75
C VAL A 117 1.62 -16.86 12.32
N LEU A 118 0.71 -17.67 12.87
CA LEU A 118 -0.70 -17.72 12.49
C LEU A 118 -1.38 -16.34 12.55
N LEU A 119 -1.04 -15.53 13.55
CA LEU A 119 -1.55 -14.16 13.70
C LEU A 119 -1.21 -13.26 12.50
N VAL A 120 0.02 -13.36 11.98
CA VAL A 120 0.46 -12.56 10.82
C VAL A 120 -0.15 -13.09 9.53
N ILE A 121 -0.26 -14.42 9.41
CA ILE A 121 -0.89 -15.07 8.25
C ILE A 121 -2.36 -14.67 8.14
N SER A 122 -3.11 -14.76 9.26
CA SER A 122 -4.53 -14.37 9.27
C SER A 122 -4.70 -12.87 8.99
N ALA A 123 -3.86 -12.01 9.56
CA ALA A 123 -3.89 -10.58 9.28
C ALA A 123 -3.61 -10.26 7.80
N ALA A 124 -2.69 -11.00 7.15
CA ALA A 124 -2.40 -10.84 5.73
C ALA A 124 -3.62 -11.21 4.87
N ILE A 125 -4.26 -12.35 5.15
CA ILE A 125 -5.46 -12.79 4.43
C ILE A 125 -6.61 -11.79 4.62
N ILE A 126 -6.90 -11.39 5.85
CA ILE A 126 -7.95 -10.41 6.14
C ILE A 126 -7.68 -9.09 5.45
N GLY A 127 -6.44 -8.60 5.50
CA GLY A 127 -6.02 -7.37 4.83
C GLY A 127 -6.23 -7.43 3.33
N MET A 128 -5.81 -8.50 2.67
CA MET A 128 -6.05 -8.73 1.24
C MET A 128 -7.54 -8.72 0.91
N ILE A 129 -8.37 -9.41 1.68
CA ILE A 129 -9.82 -9.43 1.46
C ILE A 129 -10.41 -8.02 1.57
N ILE A 130 -10.05 -7.26 2.60
CA ILE A 130 -10.54 -5.89 2.81
C ILE A 130 -10.15 -4.98 1.63
N ILE A 131 -8.87 -5.01 1.23
CA ILE A 131 -8.36 -4.15 0.15
C ILE A 131 -8.99 -4.55 -1.19
N SER A 132 -9.01 -5.86 -1.52
CA SER A 132 -9.60 -6.37 -2.76
C SER A 132 -11.09 -6.04 -2.86
N VAL A 133 -11.86 -6.20 -1.79
CA VAL A 133 -13.29 -5.82 -1.76
C VAL A 133 -13.44 -4.30 -1.97
N ALA A 134 -12.60 -3.48 -1.33
CA ALA A 134 -12.65 -2.03 -1.51
C ALA A 134 -12.32 -1.62 -2.96
N ILE A 135 -11.34 -2.27 -3.59
CA ILE A 135 -10.99 -2.06 -5.01
C ILE A 135 -12.19 -2.41 -5.91
N VAL A 136 -12.78 -3.59 -5.73
CA VAL A 136 -13.94 -4.05 -6.52
C VAL A 136 -15.12 -3.07 -6.36
N LEU A 137 -15.44 -2.66 -5.14
CA LEU A 137 -16.49 -1.68 -4.88
C LEU A 137 -16.20 -0.31 -5.52
N ALA A 138 -14.93 0.13 -5.52
CA ALA A 138 -14.54 1.37 -6.18
C ALA A 138 -14.72 1.30 -7.71
N ILE A 139 -14.40 0.15 -8.31
CA ILE A 139 -14.59 -0.11 -9.75
C ILE A 139 -16.09 -0.13 -10.09
N ILE A 140 -16.89 -0.91 -9.37
CA ILE A 140 -18.35 -1.02 -9.61
C ILE A 140 -19.05 0.34 -9.48
N LYS A 141 -18.65 1.14 -8.47
CA LYS A 141 -19.20 2.49 -8.27
C LYS A 141 -18.60 3.54 -9.21
N LYS A 142 -17.80 3.14 -10.20
CA LYS A 142 -17.08 4.03 -11.13
C LYS A 142 -16.32 5.17 -10.42
N ARG A 143 -15.81 4.89 -9.22
CA ARG A 143 -15.06 5.84 -8.38
C ARG A 143 -13.55 5.79 -8.61
N VAL A 144 -13.12 5.28 -9.76
CA VAL A 144 -11.69 5.18 -10.13
C VAL A 144 -11.40 6.30 -11.12
N TYR A 145 -10.32 7.04 -10.89
CA TYR A 145 -9.99 8.22 -11.70
C TYR A 145 -9.76 7.88 -13.19
N VAL A 146 -9.31 6.66 -13.50
CA VAL A 146 -9.11 6.17 -14.87
C VAL A 146 -10.44 5.93 -15.59
N ILE A 147 -11.45 5.37 -14.91
CA ILE A 147 -12.73 4.97 -15.51
C ILE A 147 -13.65 6.18 -15.71
N ARG A 148 -13.60 7.13 -14.79
CA ARG A 148 -14.50 8.31 -14.78
C ARG A 148 -14.38 9.21 -16.01
N LYS A 149 -13.31 9.08 -16.80
CA LYS A 149 -13.02 9.93 -17.95
C LYS A 149 -13.58 9.42 -19.27
N SER A 150 -14.14 8.22 -19.32
CA SER A 150 -14.67 7.62 -20.55
C SER A 150 -16.11 8.04 -20.86
N GLU A 151 -16.76 8.84 -20.01
CA GLU A 151 -18.17 9.24 -20.15
C GLU A 151 -18.37 10.74 -20.47
N LEU A 152 -17.29 11.47 -20.82
CA LEU A 152 -17.33 12.86 -21.31
C LEU A 152 -16.70 12.98 -22.70
#